data_f0bdbdc2936776cd517ec509c31a19a6
#
_entry.id   f0bdbdc2936776cd517ec509c31a19a6
#
_cell.length_a   1.000
_cell.length_b   1.000
_cell.length_c   1.000
_cell.angle_alpha   90.00
_cell.angle_beta   90.00
_cell.angle_gamma   90.00
#
_symmetry.space_group_name_H-M   'P 1'
#
loop_
_entity.id
_entity.type
_entity.pdbx_description
1 polymer ?
#
loop_
_entity_poly.entity_id
_entity_poly.type
_entity_poly.pdbx_seq_one_letter_code
_entity_poly.pdbx_strand_id
1 'polypeptide(L)'
;MASVAKHIRRLRTERRMTQEDLAGKLFVTRQTISAWETGKAQPDLETLERIAAALGVEVMELIYGAPQSPNLRELKQKWAVIGGALVSAIAVLLFFLGYFDYLGTWSGGFSYQYDDLDYTLSFSELPGTYSVDIDLEHPESNIGKVLYEDESGCRIIVDEVFQADGPHSWVISFLSEGACRQSGSKLVTPAVERPAGKRSGLFSSDFAAALTTTADGVSWPGKFRGMAGLQKKDNQTDYYLFHAVFNSNNGTSSGFPRTIQDQTVTVTLEGLTCFTTIRE
;
A
#
# COMPACT_ATOMS: atom_id res chain seq x y z
N MET A 1 0.00 49.70 -34.20
CA MET A 1 -1.09 50.27 -35.04
C MET A 1 -1.16 49.65 -36.44
N ALA A 2 -0.10 49.15 -37.03
CA ALA A 2 -0.15 48.38 -38.31
C ALA A 2 -0.96 47.05 -38.24
N SER A 3 -1.40 46.65 -37.04
CA SER A 3 -2.16 45.39 -36.84
C SER A 3 -3.62 45.54 -37.24
N VAL A 4 -4.31 46.61 -36.83
CA VAL A 4 -5.76 46.82 -37.08
C VAL A 4 -6.05 46.87 -38.59
N ALA A 5 -5.25 47.63 -39.36
CA ALA A 5 -5.36 47.72 -40.81
C ALA A 5 -5.25 46.31 -41.47
N LYS A 6 -4.29 45.49 -41.03
CA LYS A 6 -4.13 44.14 -41.51
C LYS A 6 -5.29 43.24 -41.12
N HIS A 7 -5.82 43.40 -39.91
CA HIS A 7 -6.95 42.60 -39.45
C HIS A 7 -8.23 42.92 -40.24
N ILE A 8 -8.52 44.22 -40.49
CA ILE A 8 -9.68 44.64 -41.29
C ILE A 8 -9.60 43.96 -42.67
N ARG A 9 -8.46 44.09 -43.36
CA ARG A 9 -8.27 43.50 -44.67
C ARG A 9 -8.41 41.98 -44.66
N ARG A 10 -7.76 41.31 -43.69
CA ARG A 10 -7.82 39.86 -43.53
C ARG A 10 -9.26 39.36 -43.31
N LEU A 11 -9.93 39.90 -42.31
CA LEU A 11 -11.31 39.54 -41.95
C LEU A 11 -12.32 39.79 -43.08
N ARG A 12 -12.18 40.90 -43.82
CA ARG A 12 -12.98 41.17 -45.00
C ARG A 12 -12.74 40.11 -46.09
N THR A 13 -11.47 39.79 -46.37
CA THR A 13 -11.11 38.80 -47.40
C THR A 13 -11.55 37.39 -47.05
N GLU A 14 -11.42 37.00 -45.80
CA GLU A 14 -11.94 35.71 -45.26
C GLU A 14 -13.45 35.58 -45.47
N ARG A 15 -14.19 36.71 -45.42
CA ARG A 15 -15.62 36.74 -45.68
C ARG A 15 -16.01 36.95 -47.14
N ARG A 16 -15.00 36.92 -48.04
CA ARG A 16 -15.17 37.11 -49.48
C ARG A 16 -15.85 38.43 -49.88
N MET A 17 -15.70 39.46 -49.07
CA MET A 17 -16.26 40.78 -49.30
C MET A 17 -15.26 41.63 -50.10
N THR A 18 -15.75 42.40 -51.05
CA THR A 18 -14.94 43.47 -51.70
C THR A 18 -14.85 44.69 -50.79
N GLN A 19 -13.94 45.62 -51.07
CA GLN A 19 -13.88 46.91 -50.36
C GLN A 19 -15.17 47.70 -50.53
N GLU A 20 -15.82 47.55 -51.69
CA GLU A 20 -17.10 48.18 -52.03
C GLU A 20 -18.25 47.66 -51.15
N ASP A 21 -18.30 46.28 -50.94
CA ASP A 21 -19.31 45.65 -50.11
C ASP A 21 -19.22 46.10 -48.63
N LEU A 22 -17.97 46.20 -48.13
CA LEU A 22 -17.77 46.67 -46.77
C LEU A 22 -18.09 48.18 -46.65
N ALA A 23 -17.72 48.95 -47.66
CA ALA A 23 -18.04 50.36 -47.70
C ALA A 23 -19.57 50.60 -47.68
N GLY A 24 -20.30 49.82 -48.47
CA GLY A 24 -21.77 49.87 -48.51
C GLY A 24 -22.41 49.58 -47.17
N LYS A 25 -21.91 48.55 -46.46
CA LYS A 25 -22.42 48.17 -45.12
C LYS A 25 -22.16 49.22 -44.06
N LEU A 26 -21.05 49.95 -44.20
CA LEU A 26 -20.64 50.97 -43.22
C LEU A 26 -21.12 52.41 -43.60
N PHE A 27 -21.75 52.56 -44.78
CA PHE A 27 -22.15 53.85 -45.34
C PHE A 27 -20.98 54.81 -45.48
N VAL A 28 -19.84 54.30 -45.94
CA VAL A 28 -18.62 55.09 -46.22
C VAL A 28 -18.19 54.89 -47.66
N THR A 29 -17.19 55.65 -48.14
CA THR A 29 -16.65 55.44 -49.48
C THR A 29 -15.66 54.27 -49.54
N ARG A 30 -15.53 53.62 -50.70
CA ARG A 30 -14.48 52.59 -50.93
C ARG A 30 -13.09 53.13 -50.60
N GLN A 31 -12.84 54.42 -50.88
CA GLN A 31 -11.54 55.08 -50.59
C GLN A 31 -11.28 55.10 -49.06
N THR A 32 -12.30 55.30 -48.24
CA THR A 32 -12.20 55.25 -46.78
C THR A 32 -11.75 53.87 -46.30
N ILE A 33 -12.38 52.80 -46.81
CA ILE A 33 -11.98 51.41 -46.50
C ILE A 33 -10.53 51.15 -46.94
N SER A 34 -10.16 51.56 -48.15
CA SER A 34 -8.76 51.45 -48.66
C SER A 34 -7.75 52.19 -47.79
N ALA A 35 -8.13 53.40 -47.29
CA ALA A 35 -7.27 54.17 -46.38
C ALA A 35 -7.07 53.46 -45.04
N TRP A 36 -8.11 52.82 -44.49
CA TRP A 36 -8.02 52.05 -43.23
C TRP A 36 -7.20 50.78 -43.43
N GLU A 37 -7.40 50.03 -44.53
CA GLU A 37 -6.67 48.78 -44.79
C GLU A 37 -5.19 49.02 -45.12
N THR A 38 -4.84 50.19 -45.60
CA THR A 38 -3.45 50.57 -45.88
C THR A 38 -2.79 51.35 -44.74
N GLY A 39 -3.57 51.65 -43.67
CA GLY A 39 -3.06 52.37 -42.51
C GLY A 39 -2.83 53.87 -42.74
N LYS A 40 -3.35 54.41 -43.84
CA LYS A 40 -3.27 55.85 -44.16
C LYS A 40 -4.22 56.69 -43.32
N ALA A 41 -5.31 56.06 -42.86
CA ALA A 41 -6.22 56.64 -41.91
C ALA A 41 -6.59 55.61 -40.84
N GLN A 42 -7.01 56.03 -39.66
CA GLN A 42 -7.42 55.15 -38.60
C GLN A 42 -8.90 55.37 -38.31
N PRO A 43 -9.69 54.31 -38.22
CA PRO A 43 -11.07 54.42 -37.70
C PRO A 43 -11.04 54.74 -36.21
N ASP A 44 -11.97 55.56 -35.75
CA ASP A 44 -12.22 55.76 -34.32
C ASP A 44 -12.91 54.54 -33.69
N LEU A 45 -13.08 54.57 -32.37
CA LEU A 45 -13.65 53.43 -31.62
C LEU A 45 -15.07 53.09 -32.09
N GLU A 46 -15.91 54.06 -32.32
CA GLU A 46 -17.30 53.85 -32.81
C GLU A 46 -17.27 53.18 -34.20
N THR A 47 -16.39 53.66 -35.07
CA THR A 47 -16.20 53.06 -36.40
C THR A 47 -15.65 51.64 -36.32
N LEU A 48 -14.71 51.36 -35.39
CA LEU A 48 -14.22 50.02 -35.15
C LEU A 48 -15.32 49.03 -34.68
N GLU A 49 -16.25 49.50 -33.81
CA GLU A 49 -17.43 48.71 -33.41
C GLU A 49 -18.34 48.41 -34.61
N ARG A 50 -18.57 49.38 -35.47
CA ARG A 50 -19.38 49.20 -36.69
C ARG A 50 -18.67 48.25 -37.70
N ILE A 51 -17.37 48.37 -37.85
CA ILE A 51 -16.57 47.44 -38.69
C ILE A 51 -16.64 46.01 -38.11
N ALA A 52 -16.47 45.84 -36.80
CA ALA A 52 -16.55 44.56 -36.12
C ALA A 52 -17.92 43.89 -36.31
N ALA A 53 -19.00 44.68 -36.11
CA ALA A 53 -20.38 44.23 -36.34
C ALA A 53 -20.62 43.84 -37.82
N ALA A 54 -20.14 44.65 -38.78
CA ALA A 54 -20.25 44.34 -40.21
C ALA A 54 -19.49 43.12 -40.66
N LEU A 55 -18.36 42.83 -39.96
CA LEU A 55 -17.51 41.64 -40.17
C LEU A 55 -17.92 40.47 -39.28
N GLY A 56 -18.88 40.61 -38.36
CA GLY A 56 -19.34 39.55 -37.45
C GLY A 56 -18.22 39.01 -36.53
N VAL A 57 -17.46 39.92 -35.93
CA VAL A 57 -16.38 39.62 -34.96
C VAL A 57 -16.49 40.54 -33.76
N GLU A 58 -15.84 40.20 -32.66
CA GLU A 58 -15.72 41.13 -31.54
C GLU A 58 -14.68 42.22 -31.83
N VAL A 59 -14.89 43.41 -31.26
CA VAL A 59 -13.96 44.54 -31.44
C VAL A 59 -12.55 44.19 -30.98
N MET A 60 -12.43 43.39 -29.92
CA MET A 60 -11.15 42.91 -29.41
C MET A 60 -10.41 42.01 -30.44
N GLU A 61 -11.13 41.19 -31.20
CA GLU A 61 -10.57 40.39 -32.29
C GLU A 61 -10.08 41.26 -33.44
N LEU A 62 -10.80 42.31 -33.72
CA LEU A 62 -10.41 43.28 -34.76
C LEU A 62 -9.13 44.05 -34.38
N ILE A 63 -8.97 44.42 -33.11
CA ILE A 63 -7.82 45.15 -32.59
C ILE A 63 -6.60 44.25 -32.39
N TYR A 64 -6.76 43.10 -31.69
CA TYR A 64 -5.67 42.26 -31.27
C TYR A 64 -5.47 40.96 -32.12
N GLY A 65 -6.46 40.68 -32.98
CA GLY A 65 -6.50 39.43 -33.75
C GLY A 65 -7.23 38.30 -33.02
N ALA A 66 -7.59 37.27 -33.74
CA ALA A 66 -8.21 36.09 -33.14
C ALA A 66 -7.27 35.44 -32.09
N PRO A 67 -7.82 35.02 -30.93
CA PRO A 67 -7.02 34.28 -29.96
C PRO A 67 -6.43 33.06 -30.63
N GLN A 68 -5.11 32.91 -30.55
CA GLN A 68 -4.45 31.72 -31.09
C GLN A 68 -4.85 30.50 -30.26
N SER A 69 -5.69 29.63 -30.82
CA SER A 69 -5.91 28.33 -30.22
C SER A 69 -4.60 27.57 -30.15
N PRO A 70 -4.26 26.96 -29.00
CA PRO A 70 -3.02 26.20 -28.88
C PRO A 70 -2.99 25.13 -29.97
N ASN A 71 -1.84 25.00 -30.64
CA ASN A 71 -1.66 24.03 -31.70
C ASN A 71 -1.84 22.61 -31.13
N LEU A 72 -2.94 21.97 -31.45
CA LEU A 72 -3.29 20.65 -30.96
C LEU A 72 -2.20 19.60 -31.23
N ARG A 73 -1.42 19.78 -32.31
CA ARG A 73 -0.28 18.89 -32.62
C ARG A 73 0.85 19.06 -31.60
N GLU A 74 1.22 20.28 -31.26
CA GLU A 74 2.26 20.56 -30.27
C GLU A 74 1.84 20.10 -28.87
N LEU A 75 0.57 20.29 -28.54
CA LEU A 75 0.02 19.83 -27.27
C LEU A 75 0.05 18.29 -27.16
N LYS A 76 -0.40 17.59 -28.20
CA LYS A 76 -0.32 16.11 -28.26
C LYS A 76 1.13 15.61 -28.20
N GLN A 77 2.06 16.27 -28.85
CA GLN A 77 3.47 15.89 -28.85
C GLN A 77 4.10 16.09 -27.46
N LYS A 78 3.80 17.17 -26.76
CA LYS A 78 4.24 17.40 -25.38
C LYS A 78 3.68 16.33 -24.44
N TRP A 79 2.39 16.01 -24.54
CA TRP A 79 1.79 14.96 -23.73
C TRP A 79 2.34 13.56 -24.02
N ALA A 80 2.68 13.26 -25.28
CA ALA A 80 3.32 11.99 -25.65
C ALA A 80 4.73 11.86 -25.03
N VAL A 81 5.51 12.94 -25.03
CA VAL A 81 6.85 12.95 -24.40
C VAL A 81 6.75 12.80 -22.88
N ILE A 82 5.84 13.52 -22.23
CA ILE A 82 5.61 13.42 -20.78
C ILE A 82 5.14 12.01 -20.41
N GLY A 83 4.19 11.47 -21.17
CA GLY A 83 3.68 10.11 -20.95
C GLY A 83 4.78 9.05 -21.13
N GLY A 84 5.60 9.16 -22.16
CA GLY A 84 6.74 8.27 -22.37
C GLY A 84 7.78 8.33 -21.24
N ALA A 85 8.10 9.53 -20.78
CA ALA A 85 9.02 9.72 -19.65
C ALA A 85 8.45 9.11 -18.35
N LEU A 86 7.16 9.28 -18.09
CA LEU A 86 6.49 8.71 -16.91
C LEU A 86 6.50 7.17 -16.94
N VAL A 87 6.17 6.58 -18.09
CA VAL A 87 6.20 5.11 -18.28
C VAL A 87 7.61 4.57 -18.08
N SER A 88 8.63 5.26 -18.62
CA SER A 88 10.03 4.85 -18.43
C SER A 88 10.46 4.96 -16.97
N ALA A 89 10.06 6.01 -16.25
CA ALA A 89 10.37 6.16 -14.84
C ALA A 89 9.71 5.06 -13.99
N ILE A 90 8.47 4.71 -14.28
CA ILE A 90 7.77 3.59 -13.62
C ILE A 90 8.46 2.26 -13.90
N ALA A 91 8.87 2.00 -15.16
CA ALA A 91 9.58 0.77 -15.52
C ALA A 91 10.92 0.64 -14.79
N VAL A 92 11.67 1.73 -14.67
CA VAL A 92 12.93 1.78 -13.91
C VAL A 92 12.66 1.53 -12.42
N LEU A 93 11.62 2.16 -11.85
CA LEU A 93 11.24 1.94 -10.46
C LEU A 93 10.86 0.48 -10.19
N LEU A 94 10.04 -0.13 -11.05
CA LEU A 94 9.65 -1.55 -10.94
C LEU A 94 10.85 -2.49 -11.10
N PHE A 95 11.81 -2.16 -11.99
CA PHE A 95 13.04 -2.90 -12.12
C PHE A 95 13.87 -2.87 -10.84
N PHE A 96 14.04 -1.69 -10.23
CA PHE A 96 14.78 -1.57 -8.96
C PHE A 96 14.04 -2.27 -7.81
N LEU A 97 12.71 -2.16 -7.73
CA LEU A 97 11.92 -2.85 -6.73
C LEU A 97 12.01 -4.39 -6.87
N GLY A 98 12.06 -4.89 -8.10
CA GLY A 98 12.30 -6.31 -8.37
C GLY A 98 13.75 -6.73 -8.06
N TYR A 99 14.73 -5.93 -8.49
CA TYR A 99 16.15 -6.21 -8.28
C TYR A 99 16.52 -6.31 -6.78
N PHE A 100 15.89 -5.50 -5.92
CA PHE A 100 16.08 -5.55 -4.48
C PHE A 100 15.09 -6.49 -3.77
N ASP A 101 14.37 -7.36 -4.47
CA ASP A 101 13.33 -8.27 -3.95
C ASP A 101 12.25 -7.59 -3.10
N TYR A 102 12.10 -6.29 -3.33
CA TYR A 102 11.14 -5.51 -2.56
C TYR A 102 9.72 -6.05 -2.73
N LEU A 103 9.35 -6.37 -3.98
CA LEU A 103 8.03 -6.90 -4.31
C LEU A 103 7.83 -8.31 -3.75
N GLY A 104 8.85 -9.15 -3.79
CA GLY A 104 8.81 -10.51 -3.24
C GLY A 104 8.59 -10.49 -1.73
N THR A 105 9.42 -9.76 -0.99
CA THR A 105 9.29 -9.61 0.47
C THR A 105 7.98 -8.92 0.85
N TRP A 106 7.57 -7.87 0.12
CA TRP A 106 6.32 -7.16 0.38
C TRP A 106 5.08 -8.03 0.14
N SER A 107 5.10 -8.89 -0.88
CA SER A 107 3.97 -9.75 -1.23
C SER A 107 3.98 -11.10 -0.55
N GLY A 108 5.14 -11.67 -0.27
CA GLY A 108 5.35 -13.02 0.24
C GLY A 108 5.87 -13.08 1.68
N GLY A 109 6.50 -11.99 2.18
CA GLY A 109 6.99 -11.90 3.54
C GLY A 109 7.98 -13.00 3.91
N PHE A 110 7.82 -13.60 5.09
CA PHE A 110 8.64 -14.71 5.55
C PHE A 110 8.59 -15.93 4.62
N SER A 111 7.42 -16.26 4.07
CA SER A 111 7.27 -17.39 3.16
C SER A 111 8.10 -17.21 1.89
N TYR A 112 8.16 -15.99 1.36
CA TYR A 112 8.99 -15.67 0.22
C TYR A 112 10.47 -15.86 0.54
N GLN A 113 10.97 -15.29 1.64
CA GLN A 113 12.37 -15.41 2.04
C GLN A 113 12.76 -16.84 2.40
N TYR A 114 11.80 -17.65 2.83
CA TYR A 114 12.02 -19.06 3.13
C TYR A 114 12.29 -19.90 1.88
N ASP A 115 11.63 -19.56 0.78
CA ASP A 115 11.74 -20.30 -0.49
C ASP A 115 12.80 -19.73 -1.43
N ASP A 116 13.28 -18.51 -1.18
CA ASP A 116 14.24 -17.82 -2.03
C ASP A 116 15.67 -18.27 -1.72
N LEU A 117 16.43 -18.56 -2.78
CA LEU A 117 17.82 -19.04 -2.69
C LEU A 117 18.81 -17.93 -2.29
N ASP A 118 18.42 -16.68 -2.40
CA ASP A 118 19.23 -15.51 -2.03
C ASP A 118 19.24 -15.24 -0.52
N TYR A 119 18.46 -16.06 0.25
CA TYR A 119 18.42 -15.94 1.70
C TYR A 119 18.98 -17.17 2.39
N THR A 120 19.87 -16.93 3.33
CA THR A 120 20.35 -17.95 4.25
C THR A 120 19.46 -18.01 5.48
N LEU A 121 18.98 -19.21 5.80
CA LEU A 121 18.11 -19.51 6.94
C LEU A 121 18.93 -20.01 8.12
N SER A 122 18.65 -19.51 9.30
CA SER A 122 19.22 -20.05 10.53
C SER A 122 18.16 -20.13 11.64
N PHE A 123 18.36 -21.12 12.51
CA PHE A 123 17.55 -21.36 13.69
C PHE A 123 18.46 -21.41 14.90
N SER A 124 18.08 -20.70 15.94
CA SER A 124 18.78 -20.74 17.22
C SER A 124 17.76 -20.89 18.34
N GLU A 125 18.12 -21.70 19.34
CA GLU A 125 17.34 -21.75 20.56
C GLU A 125 17.46 -20.42 21.31
N LEU A 126 16.34 -19.89 21.78
CA LEU A 126 16.28 -18.70 22.59
C LEU A 126 16.27 -19.15 24.07
N PRO A 127 17.34 -18.90 24.82
CA PRO A 127 17.39 -19.30 26.22
C PRO A 127 16.45 -18.44 27.05
N GLY A 128 15.83 -19.05 28.06
CA GLY A 128 14.96 -18.37 29.00
C GLY A 128 13.60 -18.99 29.14
N THR A 129 12.88 -18.49 30.13
CA THR A 129 11.52 -18.89 30.47
C THR A 129 10.63 -17.65 30.38
N TYR A 130 9.56 -17.76 29.62
CA TYR A 130 8.66 -16.66 29.30
C TYR A 130 7.27 -17.01 29.79
N SER A 131 6.65 -16.12 30.58
CA SER A 131 5.38 -16.39 31.22
C SER A 131 4.40 -15.26 31.05
N VAL A 132 3.11 -15.60 30.97
CA VAL A 132 2.00 -14.64 30.95
C VAL A 132 0.84 -15.16 31.81
N ASP A 133 0.22 -14.25 32.54
CA ASP A 133 -0.95 -14.57 33.36
C ASP A 133 -2.23 -14.35 32.58
N ILE A 134 -3.07 -15.37 32.55
CA ILE A 134 -4.32 -15.43 31.82
C ILE A 134 -5.50 -15.44 32.82
N ASP A 135 -6.31 -14.42 32.73
CA ASP A 135 -7.59 -14.33 33.46
C ASP A 135 -8.64 -15.15 32.71
N LEU A 136 -9.14 -16.21 33.32
CA LEU A 136 -10.18 -17.08 32.76
C LEU A 136 -11.57 -16.58 33.04
N GLU A 137 -11.75 -15.68 34.03
CA GLU A 137 -13.03 -15.04 34.31
C GLU A 137 -13.40 -14.00 33.27
N HIS A 138 -12.39 -13.27 32.78
CA HIS A 138 -12.53 -12.24 31.76
C HIS A 138 -11.61 -12.54 30.57
N PRO A 139 -11.92 -13.53 29.73
CA PRO A 139 -11.05 -14.01 28.65
C PRO A 139 -10.59 -12.91 27.69
N GLU A 140 -11.48 -11.96 27.37
CA GLU A 140 -11.22 -10.82 26.48
C GLU A 140 -10.19 -9.83 27.02
N SER A 141 -10.00 -9.80 28.35
CA SER A 141 -9.02 -8.92 29.00
C SER A 141 -7.57 -9.34 28.73
N ASN A 142 -7.38 -10.55 28.21
CA ASN A 142 -6.05 -11.10 27.94
C ASN A 142 -5.52 -10.74 26.56
N ILE A 143 -6.37 -10.31 25.63
CA ILE A 143 -5.98 -10.01 24.27
C ILE A 143 -4.90 -8.91 24.27
N GLY A 144 -3.78 -9.19 23.57
CA GLY A 144 -2.63 -8.30 23.49
C GLY A 144 -1.65 -8.37 24.66
N LYS A 145 -1.90 -9.22 25.70
CA LYS A 145 -0.89 -9.48 26.73
C LYS A 145 0.37 -10.07 26.10
N VAL A 146 1.52 -9.56 26.49
CA VAL A 146 2.82 -9.93 25.93
C VAL A 146 3.41 -11.10 26.72
N LEU A 147 3.76 -12.17 26.03
CA LEU A 147 4.50 -13.30 26.58
C LEU A 147 6.01 -13.12 26.35
N TYR A 148 6.38 -12.61 25.19
CA TYR A 148 7.77 -12.35 24.77
C TYR A 148 7.82 -11.09 23.93
N GLU A 149 8.86 -10.28 24.13
CA GLU A 149 9.19 -9.14 23.27
C GLU A 149 10.69 -8.85 23.33
N ASP A 150 11.28 -8.49 22.18
CA ASP A 150 12.69 -8.13 22.09
C ASP A 150 12.90 -6.76 21.44
N GLU A 151 14.16 -6.28 21.48
CA GLU A 151 14.56 -4.99 20.92
C GLU A 151 14.38 -4.88 19.40
N SER A 152 14.27 -6.00 18.68
CA SER A 152 14.04 -6.03 17.23
C SER A 152 12.57 -5.84 16.85
N GLY A 153 11.67 -5.85 17.84
CA GLY A 153 10.23 -5.76 17.68
C GLY A 153 9.55 -7.11 17.41
N CYS A 154 10.29 -8.22 17.58
CA CYS A 154 9.67 -9.54 17.59
C CYS A 154 8.94 -9.74 18.91
N ARG A 155 7.68 -10.18 18.84
CA ARG A 155 6.87 -10.40 20.03
C ARG A 155 5.94 -11.59 19.90
N ILE A 156 5.60 -12.19 21.03
CA ILE A 156 4.54 -13.20 21.15
C ILE A 156 3.48 -12.61 22.07
N ILE A 157 2.27 -12.49 21.57
CA ILE A 157 1.13 -11.92 22.27
C ILE A 157 -0.03 -12.91 22.33
N VAL A 158 -0.91 -12.71 23.29
CA VAL A 158 -2.19 -13.43 23.37
C VAL A 158 -3.12 -12.85 22.30
N ASP A 159 -3.59 -13.70 21.39
CA ASP A 159 -4.54 -13.34 20.33
C ASP A 159 -5.97 -13.55 20.76
N GLU A 160 -6.25 -14.72 21.36
CA GLU A 160 -7.60 -15.08 21.82
C GLU A 160 -7.54 -16.08 22.99
N VAL A 161 -8.53 -16.03 23.85
CA VAL A 161 -8.75 -17.01 24.93
C VAL A 161 -10.19 -17.48 24.88
N PHE A 162 -10.41 -18.79 24.70
CA PHE A 162 -11.77 -19.32 24.61
C PHE A 162 -11.89 -20.74 25.19
N GLN A 163 -13.11 -21.12 25.53
CA GLN A 163 -13.42 -22.49 25.94
C GLN A 163 -13.63 -23.36 24.69
N ALA A 164 -12.92 -24.49 24.64
CA ALA A 164 -13.18 -25.55 23.67
C ALA A 164 -14.21 -26.55 24.21
N ASP A 165 -14.36 -27.69 23.54
CA ASP A 165 -15.36 -28.73 23.82
C ASP A 165 -15.42 -29.14 25.29
N GLY A 166 -16.19 -28.42 26.09
CA GLY A 166 -16.47 -28.74 27.50
C GLY A 166 -16.09 -27.62 28.49
N PRO A 167 -16.70 -27.62 29.68
CA PRO A 167 -16.63 -26.53 30.65
C PRO A 167 -15.24 -26.33 31.31
N HIS A 168 -14.29 -27.24 31.06
CA HIS A 168 -12.95 -27.23 31.65
C HIS A 168 -11.82 -27.33 30.60
N SER A 169 -12.12 -27.05 29.35
CA SER A 169 -11.15 -27.05 28.29
C SER A 169 -10.93 -25.62 27.77
N TRP A 170 -9.74 -25.10 28.00
CA TRP A 170 -9.37 -23.77 27.58
C TRP A 170 -8.35 -23.82 26.45
N VAL A 171 -8.49 -22.96 25.50
CA VAL A 171 -7.55 -22.73 24.43
C VAL A 171 -7.08 -21.29 24.50
N ILE A 172 -5.77 -21.10 24.53
CA ILE A 172 -5.13 -19.80 24.43
C ILE A 172 -4.41 -19.77 23.09
N SER A 173 -4.87 -18.88 22.25
CA SER A 173 -4.26 -18.60 20.95
C SER A 173 -3.17 -17.54 21.12
N PHE A 174 -1.99 -17.82 20.62
CA PHE A 174 -0.86 -16.91 20.63
C PHE A 174 -0.46 -16.54 19.21
N LEU A 175 -0.14 -15.29 19.03
CA LEU A 175 0.35 -14.73 17.78
C LEU A 175 1.82 -14.35 17.96
N SER A 176 2.71 -14.97 17.18
CA SER A 176 4.10 -14.52 17.05
C SER A 176 4.21 -13.54 15.91
N GLU A 177 4.54 -12.32 16.20
CA GLU A 177 4.82 -11.26 15.23
C GLU A 177 6.34 -11.08 15.09
N GLY A 178 6.84 -11.09 13.87
CA GLY A 178 8.25 -10.92 13.59
C GLY A 178 8.54 -9.67 12.78
N ALA A 179 9.82 -9.38 12.60
CA ALA A 179 10.30 -8.30 11.76
C ALA A 179 10.72 -8.85 10.40
N CYS A 180 9.92 -8.61 9.36
CA CYS A 180 10.24 -9.02 7.99
C CYS A 180 10.81 -7.83 7.21
N ARG A 181 12.06 -7.93 6.73
CA ARG A 181 12.77 -6.91 5.97
C ARG A 181 13.51 -7.54 4.79
N GLN A 182 13.78 -6.76 3.75
CA GLN A 182 14.54 -7.23 2.58
C GLN A 182 15.96 -7.69 2.88
N SER A 183 16.62 -7.06 3.86
CA SER A 183 17.96 -7.43 4.29
C SER A 183 18.01 -8.70 5.12
N GLY A 184 16.85 -9.19 5.54
CA GLY A 184 16.68 -10.33 6.41
C GLY A 184 15.57 -10.11 7.43
N SER A 185 15.08 -11.19 7.99
CA SER A 185 13.91 -11.19 8.87
C SER A 185 14.21 -11.98 10.14
N LYS A 186 13.43 -11.70 11.18
CA LYS A 186 13.50 -12.39 12.46
C LYS A 186 12.10 -12.71 12.96
N LEU A 187 11.89 -13.94 13.42
CA LEU A 187 10.65 -14.41 14.03
C LEU A 187 10.98 -15.32 15.20
N VAL A 188 10.26 -15.19 16.31
CA VAL A 188 10.40 -16.07 17.47
C VAL A 188 9.15 -16.94 17.59
N THR A 189 9.33 -18.27 17.62
CA THR A 189 8.23 -19.23 17.63
C THR A 189 8.50 -20.36 18.64
N PRO A 190 7.47 -21.08 19.11
CA PRO A 190 7.65 -22.29 19.93
C PRO A 190 8.03 -23.52 19.09
N ALA A 191 8.08 -23.41 17.76
CA ALA A 191 8.33 -24.52 16.86
C ALA A 191 9.57 -24.29 16.00
N VAL A 192 10.18 -25.38 15.54
CA VAL A 192 11.18 -25.37 14.48
C VAL A 192 10.49 -25.69 13.18
N GLU A 193 10.52 -24.77 12.25
CA GLU A 193 10.03 -24.98 10.90
C GLU A 193 11.12 -25.61 10.04
N ARG A 194 10.78 -26.71 9.38
CA ARG A 194 11.69 -27.36 8.44
C ARG A 194 11.07 -27.32 7.04
N PRO A 195 11.75 -26.74 6.05
CA PRO A 195 11.25 -26.79 4.69
C PRO A 195 11.14 -28.25 4.24
N ALA A 196 9.97 -28.69 3.82
CA ALA A 196 9.72 -30.05 3.33
C ALA A 196 10.38 -30.30 1.95
N GLY A 197 11.07 -29.32 1.40
CA GLY A 197 11.85 -29.35 0.17
C GLY A 197 12.04 -27.96 -0.39
N LYS A 198 13.17 -27.70 -1.03
CA LYS A 198 13.38 -26.45 -1.75
C LYS A 198 12.26 -26.27 -2.77
N ARG A 199 11.48 -25.20 -2.67
CA ARG A 199 10.36 -24.80 -3.57
C ARG A 199 9.02 -25.50 -3.38
N SER A 200 8.78 -26.22 -2.30
CA SER A 200 7.46 -26.87 -2.12
C SER A 200 6.42 -25.96 -1.45
N GLY A 201 6.83 -24.86 -0.80
CA GLY A 201 5.96 -24.06 0.05
C GLY A 201 5.35 -24.84 1.22
N LEU A 202 5.80 -26.08 1.44
CA LEU A 202 5.33 -26.98 2.49
C LEU A 202 6.35 -26.98 3.61
N PHE A 203 5.87 -26.72 4.81
CA PHE A 203 6.67 -26.78 6.04
C PHE A 203 6.19 -27.93 6.90
N SER A 204 7.11 -28.60 7.56
CA SER A 204 6.81 -29.44 8.71
C SER A 204 7.25 -28.68 9.96
N SER A 205 6.36 -28.52 10.90
CA SER A 205 6.64 -27.82 12.14
C SER A 205 6.62 -28.82 13.28
N ASP A 206 7.71 -28.86 14.03
CA ASP A 206 7.79 -29.62 15.26
C ASP A 206 7.92 -28.64 16.42
N PHE A 207 7.01 -28.74 17.42
CA PHE A 207 7.15 -27.93 18.62
C PHE A 207 8.39 -28.34 19.41
N ALA A 208 9.33 -27.39 19.52
CA ALA A 208 10.56 -27.58 20.29
C ALA A 208 10.42 -27.03 21.71
N ALA A 209 9.59 -26.02 21.92
CA ALA A 209 9.37 -25.41 23.21
C ALA A 209 8.57 -26.32 24.15
N ALA A 210 8.93 -26.30 25.44
CA ALA A 210 8.12 -26.86 26.50
C ALA A 210 7.04 -25.88 26.92
N LEU A 211 5.81 -26.37 27.07
CA LEU A 211 4.65 -25.61 27.56
C LEU A 211 4.28 -26.09 28.94
N THR A 212 4.24 -25.19 29.92
CA THR A 212 3.81 -25.46 31.29
C THR A 212 2.68 -24.49 31.65
N THR A 213 1.72 -25.00 32.37
CA THR A 213 0.60 -24.23 32.90
C THR A 213 0.60 -24.34 34.40
N THR A 214 0.50 -23.21 35.08
CA THR A 214 0.45 -23.17 36.54
C THR A 214 -0.87 -22.51 36.99
N ALA A 215 -1.57 -23.15 37.89
CA ALA A 215 -2.75 -22.59 38.57
C ALA A 215 -2.79 -23.10 40.01
N ASP A 216 -3.34 -22.29 40.94
CA ASP A 216 -3.45 -22.62 42.37
C ASP A 216 -2.12 -23.18 42.98
N GLY A 217 -0.99 -22.65 42.52
CA GLY A 217 0.38 -23.06 42.96
C GLY A 217 0.85 -24.42 42.45
N VAL A 218 0.13 -25.09 41.56
CA VAL A 218 0.49 -26.38 40.97
C VAL A 218 0.75 -26.20 39.47
N SER A 219 1.78 -26.88 38.96
CA SER A 219 2.17 -26.80 37.53
C SER A 219 1.89 -28.10 36.80
N TRP A 220 1.39 -28.00 35.59
CA TRP A 220 1.12 -29.13 34.68
C TRP A 220 1.74 -28.90 33.32
N PRO A 221 2.21 -29.96 32.63
CA PRO A 221 2.64 -29.85 31.27
C PRO A 221 1.42 -29.55 30.36
N GLY A 222 1.51 -28.49 29.58
CA GLY A 222 0.53 -28.16 28.55
C GLY A 222 0.83 -28.90 27.23
N LYS A 223 -0.09 -28.75 26.29
CA LYS A 223 0.06 -29.28 24.93
C LYS A 223 -0.19 -28.19 23.91
N PHE A 224 0.64 -28.16 22.88
CA PHE A 224 0.32 -27.39 21.69
C PHE A 224 -0.72 -28.14 20.85
N ARG A 225 -1.70 -27.43 20.33
CA ARG A 225 -2.74 -27.99 19.48
C ARG A 225 -2.98 -27.05 18.28
N GLY A 226 -3.15 -27.65 17.11
CA GLY A 226 -3.38 -26.90 15.89
C GLY A 226 -2.14 -26.15 15.47
N MET A 227 -1.83 -26.21 14.23
CA MET A 227 -0.77 -25.41 13.63
C MET A 227 -1.40 -24.56 12.56
N ALA A 228 -1.28 -23.28 12.75
CA ALA A 228 -1.23 -22.41 11.64
C ALA A 228 0.24 -22.03 11.53
N GLY A 229 0.96 -22.57 10.58
CA GLY A 229 2.30 -22.11 10.25
C GLY A 229 2.31 -20.62 9.88
N LEU A 230 3.32 -20.18 9.20
CA LEU A 230 3.40 -18.81 8.68
C LEU A 230 2.11 -18.43 7.95
N GLN A 231 1.40 -17.45 8.46
CA GLN A 231 0.14 -16.97 7.89
C GLN A 231 0.26 -15.50 7.54
N LYS A 232 -0.61 -15.06 6.65
CA LYS A 232 -0.69 -13.68 6.22
C LYS A 232 -2.03 -13.11 6.68
N LYS A 233 -1.99 -12.11 7.56
CA LYS A 233 -3.16 -11.38 8.02
C LYS A 233 -3.15 -9.99 7.38
N ASP A 234 -4.26 -9.64 6.73
CA ASP A 234 -4.49 -8.31 6.16
C ASP A 234 -3.39 -7.78 5.21
N ASN A 235 -2.76 -8.65 4.44
CA ASN A 235 -1.71 -8.33 3.46
C ASN A 235 -0.44 -7.66 4.02
N GLN A 236 -0.18 -7.65 5.34
CA GLN A 236 0.91 -6.82 5.85
C GLN A 236 2.00 -7.54 6.62
N THR A 237 1.74 -8.64 7.31
CA THR A 237 2.78 -9.31 8.10
C THR A 237 2.56 -10.81 8.13
N ASP A 238 3.60 -11.56 7.86
CA ASP A 238 3.62 -12.98 8.16
C ASP A 238 3.74 -13.15 9.67
N TYR A 239 2.91 -14.00 10.23
CA TYR A 239 2.91 -14.33 11.63
C TYR A 239 2.76 -15.83 11.82
N TYR A 240 3.16 -16.30 13.00
CA TYR A 240 3.00 -17.67 13.39
C TYR A 240 1.91 -17.74 14.48
N LEU A 241 0.83 -18.47 14.19
CA LEU A 241 -0.26 -18.69 15.13
C LEU A 241 -0.11 -20.08 15.76
N PHE A 242 -0.19 -20.18 17.07
CA PHE A 242 -0.19 -21.46 17.79
C PHE A 242 -1.15 -21.43 18.97
N HIS A 243 -1.60 -22.62 19.37
CA HIS A 243 -2.57 -22.75 20.45
C HIS A 243 -1.99 -23.56 21.60
N ALA A 244 -2.13 -23.06 22.81
CA ALA A 244 -1.90 -23.79 24.04
C ALA A 244 -3.24 -24.33 24.54
N VAL A 245 -3.34 -25.62 24.78
CA VAL A 245 -4.56 -26.29 25.21
C VAL A 245 -4.41 -26.87 26.59
N PHE A 246 -5.37 -26.53 27.45
CA PHE A 246 -5.53 -27.08 28.80
C PHE A 246 -6.83 -27.87 28.84
N ASN A 247 -6.74 -29.17 29.08
CA ASN A 247 -7.93 -30.02 29.08
C ASN A 247 -7.92 -30.95 30.30
N SER A 248 -8.99 -30.91 31.09
CA SER A 248 -9.23 -31.81 32.21
C SER A 248 -9.81 -33.16 31.79
N ASN A 249 -10.29 -33.33 30.54
CA ASN A 249 -11.17 -34.45 30.18
C ASN A 249 -10.54 -35.60 29.43
N ASN A 250 -9.30 -35.49 28.95
CA ASN A 250 -8.63 -36.65 28.32
C ASN A 250 -7.81 -37.39 29.36
N GLY A 251 -8.38 -38.44 29.93
CA GLY A 251 -7.88 -39.36 30.95
C GLY A 251 -6.49 -39.96 30.82
N THR A 252 -5.62 -39.29 30.11
CA THR A 252 -4.19 -39.60 29.98
C THR A 252 -3.40 -38.33 30.32
N SER A 253 -3.07 -38.19 31.59
CA SER A 253 -1.85 -37.56 32.12
C SER A 253 -1.71 -36.04 32.15
N SER A 254 -2.71 -35.24 32.04
CA SER A 254 -2.51 -33.83 32.39
C SER A 254 -3.23 -33.46 33.68
N GLY A 255 -3.00 -33.94 34.79
CA GLY A 255 -3.61 -33.66 36.10
C GLY A 255 -4.20 -32.25 36.36
N PHE A 256 -4.63 -31.56 35.33
CA PHE A 256 -5.20 -30.24 35.38
C PHE A 256 -6.50 -30.27 36.21
N PRO A 257 -6.65 -29.43 37.22
CA PRO A 257 -7.79 -29.51 38.12
C PRO A 257 -9.09 -29.18 37.41
N ARG A 258 -10.18 -29.87 37.83
CA ARG A 258 -11.52 -29.58 37.30
C ARG A 258 -12.04 -28.20 37.70
N THR A 259 -11.46 -27.59 38.73
CA THR A 259 -11.83 -26.29 39.25
C THR A 259 -10.56 -25.55 39.62
N ILE A 260 -10.33 -24.38 39.05
CA ILE A 260 -9.26 -23.48 39.40
C ILE A 260 -9.88 -22.43 40.33
N GLN A 261 -9.32 -22.28 41.52
CA GLN A 261 -9.87 -21.37 42.55
C GLN A 261 -9.53 -19.91 42.22
N ASP A 262 -8.32 -19.65 41.76
CA ASP A 262 -7.83 -18.29 41.52
C ASP A 262 -8.30 -17.72 40.17
N GLN A 263 -8.99 -18.50 39.33
CA GLN A 263 -9.43 -18.15 37.98
C GLN A 263 -8.31 -17.57 37.05
N THR A 264 -7.06 -17.59 37.55
CA THR A 264 -5.89 -17.14 36.83
C THR A 264 -4.95 -18.29 36.58
N VAL A 265 -4.50 -18.40 35.35
CA VAL A 265 -3.56 -19.43 34.90
C VAL A 265 -2.30 -18.77 34.33
N THR A 266 -1.14 -19.14 34.87
CA THR A 266 0.14 -18.72 34.29
C THR A 266 0.55 -19.69 33.20
N VAL A 267 0.71 -19.20 31.98
CA VAL A 267 1.24 -19.95 30.84
C VAL A 267 2.72 -19.65 30.71
N THR A 268 3.52 -20.70 30.68
CA THR A 268 4.99 -20.59 30.61
C THR A 268 5.51 -21.37 29.43
N LEU A 269 6.38 -20.74 28.63
CA LEU A 269 7.11 -21.34 27.52
C LEU A 269 8.62 -21.30 27.80
N GLU A 270 9.29 -22.40 27.50
CA GLU A 270 10.74 -22.55 27.62
C GLU A 270 11.30 -23.20 26.34
N GLY A 271 12.47 -22.74 25.87
CA GLY A 271 13.09 -23.26 24.66
C GLY A 271 12.40 -22.74 23.37
N LEU A 272 12.09 -21.45 23.32
CA LEU A 272 11.62 -20.81 22.10
C LEU A 272 12.71 -20.87 21.02
N THR A 273 12.32 -20.89 19.78
CA THR A 273 13.21 -20.89 18.62
C THR A 273 13.18 -19.53 17.96
N CYS A 274 14.35 -18.94 17.76
CA CYS A 274 14.55 -17.76 16.95
C CYS A 274 14.89 -18.18 15.53
N PHE A 275 14.02 -17.84 14.61
CA PHE A 275 14.18 -17.98 13.18
C PHE A 275 14.73 -16.68 12.59
N THR A 276 15.78 -16.77 11.77
CA THR A 276 16.34 -15.61 11.07
C THR A 276 16.62 -15.94 9.61
N THR A 277 16.33 -14.97 8.74
CA THR A 277 16.78 -14.98 7.36
C THR A 277 17.79 -13.86 7.16
N ILE A 278 18.83 -14.10 6.40
CA ILE A 278 19.82 -13.08 6.03
C ILE A 278 20.01 -13.18 4.52
N ARG A 279 19.92 -12.06 3.84
CA ARG A 279 20.20 -11.98 2.40
C ARG A 279 21.71 -12.00 2.19
N GLU A 280 22.21 -12.88 1.31
CA GLU A 280 23.62 -12.98 0.91
C GLU A 280 24.00 -11.90 -0.12
#